data_0e77979bd5245e568c5579c4ab8389d9
#
_entry.id   0e77979bd5245e568c5579c4ab8389d9
#
_cell.length_a   1.000
_cell.length_b   1.000
_cell.length_c   1.000
_cell.angle_alpha   90.00
_cell.angle_beta   90.00
_cell.angle_gamma   90.00
#
_symmetry.space_group_name_H-M   'P 1'
#
loop_
_entity.id
_entity.type
_entity.pdbx_description
1 polymer ?
#
loop_
_entity_poly.entity_id
_entity_poly.type
_entity_poly.pdbx_seq_one_letter_code
_entity_poly.pdbx_strand_id
1 'polypeptide(L)'
;PKINFAISSVSALCMFAVLLTLQVDHFGKEDNDVLSKEKIVITDVLHLLANRKFPVTDWIRKPEEFEYIVEPDIFHDLFGHVPLLFNPVFADYVQRYGQGGLKAHGLGACEQLSRLYWYTIEFGLIRQAEGLRAYGAGILSSAGELRHAVHSPEPRRVDLQLDRTMHTRYKIDSYQQTYFVIDSFQQLFDMTAPDFAPVYERIRGLPELAADAVVP
;
A
#
# COMPACT_ATOMS: atom_id res chain seq x y z
N PRO A 1 -22.31 -7.29 -3.67
CA PRO A 1 -21.83 -6.30 -4.63
C PRO A 1 -20.67 -6.92 -5.40
N LYS A 2 -20.82 -7.00 -6.71
CA LYS A 2 -19.78 -7.57 -7.59
C LYS A 2 -18.70 -6.51 -7.77
N ILE A 3 -17.44 -6.86 -7.49
CA ILE A 3 -16.28 -6.06 -7.86
C ILE A 3 -16.07 -6.29 -9.35
N ASN A 4 -16.11 -5.23 -10.13
CA ASN A 4 -15.79 -5.30 -11.56
C ASN A 4 -14.28 -5.09 -11.72
N PHE A 5 -13.58 -6.09 -12.21
CA PHE A 5 -12.19 -5.94 -12.62
C PHE A 5 -12.15 -5.19 -13.96
N ALA A 6 -11.59 -4.00 -13.96
CA ALA A 6 -11.24 -3.33 -15.19
C ALA A 6 -9.81 -3.77 -15.53
N ILE A 7 -9.66 -4.72 -16.45
CA ILE A 7 -8.38 -4.99 -17.11
C ILE A 7 -8.17 -3.79 -18.02
N SER A 8 -7.45 -2.80 -17.59
CA SER A 8 -6.80 -1.86 -18.48
C SER A 8 -5.34 -2.29 -18.57
N SER A 9 -4.75 -2.21 -19.75
CA SER A 9 -3.31 -2.40 -19.99
C SER A 9 -2.53 -1.25 -19.33
N VAL A 10 -2.68 -1.18 -18.02
CA VAL A 10 -2.04 -0.20 -17.18
C VAL A 10 -0.77 -0.86 -16.68
N SER A 11 0.37 -0.46 -17.25
CA SER A 11 1.67 -1.00 -16.87
C SER A 11 1.89 -0.85 -15.35
N ALA A 12 2.70 -1.73 -14.77
CA ALA A 12 3.13 -1.78 -13.37
C ALA A 12 3.48 -0.43 -12.72
N LEU A 13 3.74 0.58 -13.55
CA LEU A 13 3.89 1.97 -13.14
C LEU A 13 2.69 2.53 -12.36
N CYS A 14 1.51 1.92 -12.41
CA CYS A 14 0.31 2.51 -11.79
C CYS A 14 0.23 2.35 -10.29
N MET A 15 0.53 1.18 -9.76
CA MET A 15 0.58 1.00 -8.30
C MET A 15 1.84 1.66 -7.73
N PHE A 16 2.95 1.55 -8.45
CA PHE A 16 4.19 2.23 -8.13
C PHE A 16 4.13 3.74 -8.40
N ALA A 17 3.34 4.22 -9.36
CA ALA A 17 3.16 5.66 -9.58
C ALA A 17 2.38 6.33 -8.44
N VAL A 18 1.49 5.61 -7.76
CA VAL A 18 0.93 6.10 -6.47
C VAL A 18 2.04 6.25 -5.43
N LEU A 19 3.05 5.37 -5.46
CA LEU A 19 4.18 5.37 -4.53
C LEU A 19 5.36 6.21 -5.03
N LEU A 20 5.63 6.24 -6.34
CA LEU A 20 6.77 6.92 -6.97
C LEU A 20 6.50 8.35 -7.45
N THR A 21 5.26 8.73 -7.78
CA THR A 21 4.99 10.17 -8.06
C THR A 21 5.19 11.04 -6.82
N LEU A 22 5.17 10.45 -5.65
CA LEU A 22 5.56 11.13 -4.42
C LEU A 22 7.09 11.21 -4.22
N GLN A 23 7.88 10.38 -4.93
CA GLN A 23 9.34 10.38 -4.88
C GLN A 23 10.01 10.97 -6.14
N VAL A 24 9.31 11.08 -7.27
CA VAL A 24 9.90 11.54 -8.57
C VAL A 24 10.16 13.05 -8.60
N ASP A 25 9.64 13.83 -7.69
CA ASP A 25 10.13 15.21 -7.52
C ASP A 25 11.60 15.31 -7.05
N HIS A 26 12.23 14.15 -6.72
CA HIS A 26 13.64 14.09 -6.26
C HIS A 26 14.62 13.45 -7.26
N PHE A 27 14.14 12.84 -8.35
CA PHE A 27 15.04 12.33 -9.41
C PHE A 27 14.92 13.18 -10.65
N GLY A 28 16.02 13.89 -10.89
CA GLY A 28 16.18 14.85 -11.95
C GLY A 28 15.89 14.32 -13.34
N LYS A 29 15.42 15.23 -14.16
CA LYS A 29 15.39 15.18 -15.62
C LYS A 29 16.62 14.48 -16.19
N GLU A 30 16.39 13.39 -16.90
CA GLU A 30 17.04 12.99 -18.15
C GLU A 30 16.54 11.63 -18.57
N ASP A 31 15.66 11.58 -19.55
CA ASP A 31 15.67 10.82 -20.79
C ASP A 31 14.29 10.90 -21.46
N ASN A 32 14.26 11.77 -22.46
CA ASN A 32 13.11 11.96 -23.35
C ASN A 32 13.12 10.90 -24.44
N ASP A 33 12.67 9.66 -24.26
CA ASP A 33 12.28 8.83 -25.42
C ASP A 33 11.45 7.56 -25.15
N VAL A 34 10.87 7.35 -23.98
CA VAL A 34 10.02 6.17 -23.72
C VAL A 34 8.62 6.54 -23.19
N LEU A 35 8.20 7.77 -23.36
CA LEU A 35 6.94 8.29 -22.79
C LEU A 35 5.83 8.48 -23.84
N SER A 36 5.44 7.40 -24.53
CA SER A 36 4.11 7.32 -25.15
C SER A 36 3.16 6.35 -24.46
N LYS A 37 3.47 5.88 -23.24
CA LYS A 37 2.52 5.20 -22.37
C LYS A 37 1.85 6.25 -21.51
N GLU A 38 0.53 6.34 -21.58
CA GLU A 38 -0.31 7.28 -20.84
C GLU A 38 0.14 7.34 -19.36
N LYS A 39 0.52 8.52 -18.93
CA LYS A 39 0.96 8.77 -17.56
C LYS A 39 -0.27 8.65 -16.65
N ILE A 40 -0.44 7.50 -16.00
CA ILE A 40 -1.51 7.34 -15.03
C ILE A 40 -1.19 8.20 -13.82
N VAL A 41 -2.05 9.16 -13.58
CA VAL A 41 -1.93 10.07 -12.44
C VAL A 41 -2.48 9.36 -11.21
N ILE A 42 -1.90 9.62 -10.03
CA ILE A 42 -2.36 9.08 -8.73
C ILE A 42 -3.89 9.20 -8.57
N THR A 43 -4.48 10.29 -9.05
CA THR A 43 -5.92 10.52 -9.00
C THR A 43 -6.71 9.47 -9.78
N ASP A 44 -6.17 8.90 -10.86
CA ASP A 44 -6.87 7.88 -11.65
C ASP A 44 -6.99 6.58 -10.86
N VAL A 45 -5.92 6.16 -10.18
CA VAL A 45 -5.95 5.00 -9.28
C VAL A 45 -6.94 5.23 -8.15
N LEU A 46 -6.90 6.39 -7.51
CA LEU A 46 -7.83 6.73 -6.43
C LEU A 46 -9.29 6.75 -6.91
N HIS A 47 -9.55 7.23 -8.13
CA HIS A 47 -10.88 7.16 -8.75
C HIS A 47 -11.32 5.72 -9.02
N LEU A 48 -10.40 4.85 -9.49
CA LEU A 48 -10.70 3.43 -9.69
C LEU A 48 -11.09 2.77 -8.35
N LEU A 49 -10.27 2.92 -7.32
CA LEU A 49 -10.54 2.35 -6.00
C LEU A 49 -11.84 2.89 -5.40
N ALA A 50 -12.09 4.21 -5.49
CA ALA A 50 -13.32 4.84 -5.02
C ALA A 50 -14.59 4.27 -5.69
N ASN A 51 -14.46 3.75 -6.91
CA ASN A 51 -15.53 3.14 -7.70
C ASN A 51 -15.50 1.60 -7.70
N ARG A 52 -14.82 0.98 -6.71
CA ARG A 52 -14.67 -0.49 -6.59
C ARG A 52 -14.06 -1.15 -7.82
N LYS A 53 -13.08 -0.50 -8.42
CA LYS A 53 -12.27 -1.03 -9.51
C LYS A 53 -10.83 -1.12 -9.01
N PHE A 54 -10.19 -2.26 -9.21
CA PHE A 54 -8.79 -2.46 -8.85
C PHE A 54 -7.95 -2.48 -10.13
N PRO A 55 -6.92 -1.63 -10.27
CA PRO A 55 -6.00 -1.70 -11.40
C PRO A 55 -5.16 -2.98 -11.30
N VAL A 56 -4.91 -3.63 -12.44
CA VAL A 56 -4.12 -4.86 -12.53
C VAL A 56 -3.06 -4.68 -13.62
N THR A 57 -1.85 -5.13 -13.35
CA THR A 57 -0.74 -5.12 -14.29
C THR A 57 -0.87 -6.22 -15.34
N ASP A 58 -0.16 -6.12 -16.46
CA ASP A 58 -0.24 -7.05 -17.60
C ASP A 58 1.08 -7.79 -17.90
N TRP A 59 2.06 -7.71 -16.98
CA TRP A 59 3.35 -8.41 -17.10
C TRP A 59 3.59 -9.35 -15.92
N ILE A 60 4.54 -10.27 -16.05
CA ILE A 60 4.92 -11.25 -15.04
C ILE A 60 6.41 -11.17 -14.74
N ARG A 61 6.78 -11.28 -13.46
CA ARG A 61 8.17 -11.31 -12.99
C ARG A 61 8.96 -12.47 -13.58
N LYS A 62 10.27 -12.29 -13.62
CA LYS A 62 11.20 -13.35 -13.96
C LYS A 62 11.44 -14.28 -12.76
N PRO A 63 11.94 -15.52 -12.98
CA PRO A 63 12.25 -16.45 -11.89
C PRO A 63 13.22 -15.88 -10.82
N GLU A 64 14.14 -15.01 -11.23
CA GLU A 64 15.14 -14.39 -10.35
C GLU A 64 14.51 -13.38 -9.37
N GLU A 65 13.32 -12.86 -9.68
CA GLU A 65 12.57 -11.86 -8.91
C GLU A 65 11.56 -12.51 -7.95
N PHE A 66 11.58 -13.86 -7.81
CA PHE A 66 10.58 -14.58 -7.04
C PHE A 66 10.67 -14.33 -5.53
N GLU A 67 11.87 -14.15 -5.00
CA GLU A 67 12.08 -13.90 -3.57
C GLU A 67 11.65 -12.48 -3.17
N TYR A 68 11.89 -11.51 -4.03
CA TYR A 68 11.51 -10.12 -3.83
C TYR A 68 11.36 -9.43 -5.19
N ILE A 69 10.29 -8.65 -5.34
CA ILE A 69 10.03 -7.86 -6.54
C ILE A 69 9.82 -6.40 -6.14
N VAL A 70 10.48 -5.50 -6.86
CA VAL A 70 10.36 -4.05 -6.62
C VAL A 70 9.12 -3.50 -7.31
N GLU A 71 8.88 -3.92 -8.56
CA GLU A 71 7.70 -3.49 -9.33
C GLU A 71 6.62 -4.58 -9.29
N PRO A 72 5.37 -4.26 -8.91
CA PRO A 72 4.30 -5.24 -8.86
C PRO A 72 4.01 -5.80 -10.27
N ASP A 73 3.75 -7.09 -10.33
CA ASP A 73 3.39 -7.83 -11.54
C ASP A 73 1.98 -8.44 -11.42
N ILE A 74 1.51 -9.08 -12.47
CA ILE A 74 0.17 -9.71 -12.46
C ILE A 74 0.03 -10.79 -11.37
N PHE A 75 1.13 -11.47 -10.97
CA PHE A 75 1.11 -12.42 -9.87
C PHE A 75 0.87 -11.71 -8.53
N HIS A 76 1.56 -10.58 -8.30
CA HIS A 76 1.32 -9.74 -7.13
C HIS A 76 -0.15 -9.31 -7.07
N ASP A 77 -0.69 -8.78 -8.17
CA ASP A 77 -2.06 -8.29 -8.19
C ASP A 77 -3.08 -9.40 -7.98
N LEU A 78 -2.98 -10.51 -8.74
CA LEU A 78 -3.97 -11.59 -8.69
C LEU A 78 -3.85 -12.44 -7.43
N PHE A 79 -2.66 -12.69 -6.93
CA PHE A 79 -2.43 -13.53 -5.77
C PHE A 79 -2.46 -12.73 -4.45
N GLY A 80 -1.91 -11.54 -4.46
CA GLY A 80 -1.81 -10.67 -3.28
C GLY A 80 -3.10 -9.89 -3.00
N HIS A 81 -3.64 -9.18 -3.98
CA HIS A 81 -4.77 -8.28 -3.76
C HIS A 81 -6.15 -8.95 -3.97
N VAL A 82 -6.32 -9.66 -5.08
CA VAL A 82 -7.65 -10.15 -5.50
C VAL A 82 -8.33 -11.02 -4.45
N PRO A 83 -7.68 -12.00 -3.78
CA PRO A 83 -8.35 -12.85 -2.80
C PRO A 83 -8.94 -12.06 -1.62
N LEU A 84 -8.27 -10.99 -1.19
CA LEU A 84 -8.74 -10.14 -0.09
C LEU A 84 -9.95 -9.30 -0.48
N LEU A 85 -10.07 -8.92 -1.75
CA LEU A 85 -11.22 -8.14 -2.24
C LEU A 85 -12.53 -8.94 -2.22
N PHE A 86 -12.48 -10.27 -2.04
CA PHE A 86 -13.67 -11.09 -1.75
C PHE A 86 -14.18 -10.92 -0.32
N ASN A 87 -13.36 -10.42 0.60
CA ASN A 87 -13.82 -10.02 1.92
C ASN A 87 -14.54 -8.67 1.81
N PRO A 88 -15.85 -8.58 2.13
CA PRO A 88 -16.62 -7.37 1.91
C PRO A 88 -16.13 -6.18 2.76
N VAL A 89 -15.66 -6.43 3.98
CA VAL A 89 -15.14 -5.38 4.87
C VAL A 89 -13.84 -4.82 4.33
N PHE A 90 -12.94 -5.67 3.84
CA PHE A 90 -11.70 -5.22 3.22
C PHE A 90 -11.96 -4.48 1.91
N ALA A 91 -12.90 -4.94 1.09
CA ALA A 91 -13.29 -4.24 -0.13
C ALA A 91 -13.90 -2.85 0.16
N ASP A 92 -14.69 -2.73 1.24
CA ASP A 92 -15.22 -1.45 1.70
C ASP A 92 -14.09 -0.53 2.22
N TYR A 93 -13.10 -1.09 2.91
CA TYR A 93 -11.90 -0.35 3.30
C TYR A 93 -11.14 0.21 2.09
N VAL A 94 -10.86 -0.62 1.08
CA VAL A 94 -10.16 -0.19 -0.14
C VAL A 94 -10.94 0.90 -0.89
N GLN A 95 -12.27 0.78 -0.96
CA GLN A 95 -13.12 1.83 -1.53
C GLN A 95 -13.03 3.14 -0.75
N ARG A 96 -13.11 3.08 0.58
CA ARG A 96 -12.95 4.24 1.46
C ARG A 96 -11.58 4.88 1.32
N TYR A 97 -10.54 4.07 1.18
CA TYR A 97 -9.19 4.56 0.90
C TYR A 97 -9.16 5.39 -0.38
N GLY A 98 -9.76 4.92 -1.48
CA GLY A 98 -9.86 5.67 -2.73
C GLY A 98 -10.59 7.01 -2.57
N GLN A 99 -11.74 7.01 -1.88
CA GLN A 99 -12.52 8.21 -1.59
C GLN A 99 -11.73 9.21 -0.72
N GLY A 100 -11.09 8.72 0.32
CA GLY A 100 -10.23 9.52 1.20
C GLY A 100 -9.01 10.06 0.49
N GLY A 101 -8.46 9.31 -0.48
CA GLY A 101 -7.32 9.70 -1.28
C GLY A 101 -7.59 10.90 -2.17
N LEU A 102 -8.75 10.95 -2.80
CA LEU A 102 -9.17 12.11 -3.60
C LEU A 102 -9.21 13.38 -2.74
N LYS A 103 -9.66 13.26 -1.49
CA LYS A 103 -9.64 14.37 -0.53
C LYS A 103 -8.22 14.71 -0.08
N ALA A 104 -7.39 13.70 0.21
CA ALA A 104 -6.00 13.89 0.62
C ALA A 104 -5.18 14.62 -0.46
N HIS A 105 -5.45 14.34 -1.73
CA HIS A 105 -4.82 15.06 -2.85
C HIS A 105 -5.10 16.56 -2.77
N GLY A 106 -6.36 16.95 -2.54
CA GLY A 106 -6.74 18.35 -2.37
C GLY A 106 -6.13 19.04 -1.14
N LEU A 107 -5.73 18.25 -0.13
CA LEU A 107 -5.12 18.74 1.13
C LEU A 107 -3.58 18.69 1.10
N GLY A 108 -2.96 18.20 0.01
CA GLY A 108 -1.51 17.99 -0.05
C GLY A 108 -0.99 16.91 0.90
N ALA A 109 -1.83 15.90 1.24
CA ALA A 109 -1.54 14.86 2.22
C ALA A 109 -1.41 13.45 1.58
N CYS A 110 -1.10 13.38 0.28
CA CYS A 110 -0.96 12.11 -0.43
C CYS A 110 0.16 11.24 0.14
N GLU A 111 1.25 11.83 0.60
CA GLU A 111 2.37 11.09 1.16
C GLU A 111 1.99 10.35 2.45
N GLN A 112 1.29 11.02 3.36
CA GLN A 112 0.79 10.41 4.59
C GLN A 112 -0.21 9.28 4.29
N LEU A 113 -1.08 9.49 3.31
CA LEU A 113 -2.02 8.47 2.87
C LEU A 113 -1.33 7.29 2.20
N SER A 114 -0.26 7.50 1.39
CA SER A 114 0.50 6.42 0.77
C SER A 114 1.17 5.51 1.80
N ARG A 115 1.59 6.06 2.94
CA ARG A 115 2.12 5.27 4.06
C ARG A 115 1.06 4.36 4.68
N LEU A 116 -0.18 4.83 4.79
CA LEU A 116 -1.28 3.96 5.23
C LEU A 116 -1.50 2.82 4.24
N TYR A 117 -1.50 3.08 2.92
CA TYR A 117 -1.61 2.05 1.90
C TYR A 117 -0.48 1.01 2.03
N TRP A 118 0.75 1.50 2.13
CA TRP A 118 1.94 0.66 2.25
C TRP A 118 1.85 -0.29 3.45
N TYR A 119 1.57 0.26 4.61
CA TYR A 119 1.56 -0.52 5.85
C TYR A 119 0.27 -1.32 6.11
N THR A 120 -0.73 -1.22 5.23
CA THR A 120 -1.96 -2.00 5.32
C THR A 120 -2.17 -2.88 4.10
N ILE A 121 -2.49 -2.31 2.96
CA ILE A 121 -2.84 -3.07 1.75
C ILE A 121 -1.63 -3.84 1.21
N GLU A 122 -0.41 -3.27 1.30
CA GLU A 122 0.80 -3.91 0.81
C GLU A 122 1.53 -4.76 1.86
N PHE A 123 1.76 -4.23 3.06
CA PHE A 123 2.61 -4.88 4.07
C PHE A 123 1.91 -5.06 5.42
N GLY A 124 0.59 -5.25 5.40
CA GLY A 124 -0.21 -5.44 6.60
C GLY A 124 -0.13 -6.84 7.19
N LEU A 125 -0.11 -6.92 8.51
CA LEU A 125 -0.22 -8.14 9.29
C LEU A 125 -1.51 -8.14 10.12
N ILE A 126 -2.05 -9.33 10.36
CA ILE A 126 -3.26 -9.53 11.17
C ILE A 126 -3.03 -10.58 12.25
N ARG A 127 -3.52 -10.31 13.44
CA ARG A 127 -3.48 -11.24 14.58
C ARG A 127 -4.70 -12.17 14.52
N GLN A 128 -4.45 -13.46 14.53
CA GLN A 128 -5.49 -14.49 14.56
C GLN A 128 -5.27 -15.44 15.73
N ALA A 129 -6.24 -16.32 16.01
CA ALA A 129 -6.15 -17.28 17.10
C ALA A 129 -4.92 -18.19 17.00
N GLU A 130 -4.56 -18.60 15.78
CA GLU A 130 -3.41 -19.45 15.48
C GLU A 130 -2.09 -18.67 15.34
N GLY A 131 -2.09 -17.37 15.65
CA GLY A 131 -0.92 -16.49 15.60
C GLY A 131 -0.99 -15.44 14.49
N LEU A 132 0.17 -14.84 14.21
CA LEU A 132 0.29 -13.76 13.25
C LEU A 132 0.17 -14.29 11.81
N ARG A 133 -0.57 -13.56 10.98
CA ARG A 133 -0.75 -13.86 9.55
C ARG A 133 -0.48 -12.62 8.70
N ALA A 134 0.01 -12.83 7.50
CA ALA A 134 0.11 -11.77 6.49
C ALA A 134 -1.22 -11.63 5.74
N TYR A 135 -1.59 -10.39 5.47
CA TYR A 135 -2.66 -10.08 4.52
C TYR A 135 -2.20 -9.08 3.45
N GLY A 136 -1.11 -8.36 3.67
CA GLY A 136 -0.59 -7.41 2.70
C GLY A 136 -0.08 -8.08 1.43
N ALA A 137 -0.43 -7.53 0.26
CA ALA A 137 -0.15 -8.11 -1.04
C ALA A 137 1.36 -8.22 -1.33
N GLY A 138 2.15 -7.22 -0.95
CA GLY A 138 3.60 -7.22 -1.06
C GLY A 138 4.24 -8.36 -0.27
N ILE A 139 3.68 -8.70 0.91
CA ILE A 139 4.13 -9.85 1.69
C ILE A 139 3.71 -11.16 1.01
N LEU A 140 2.44 -11.28 0.60
CA LEU A 140 1.88 -12.53 0.06
C LEU A 140 2.50 -12.92 -1.28
N SER A 141 2.96 -11.96 -2.06
CA SER A 141 3.55 -12.18 -3.38
C SER A 141 5.08 -12.26 -3.38
N SER A 142 5.72 -12.24 -2.20
CA SER A 142 7.17 -12.30 -2.02
C SER A 142 7.52 -13.36 -0.96
N ALA A 143 8.09 -14.48 -1.40
CA ALA A 143 8.41 -15.59 -0.51
C ALA A 143 9.42 -15.20 0.59
N GLY A 144 10.40 -14.36 0.26
CA GLY A 144 11.36 -13.83 1.22
C GLY A 144 10.73 -12.90 2.24
N GLU A 145 9.92 -11.95 1.79
CA GLU A 145 9.21 -11.01 2.67
C GLU A 145 8.25 -11.73 3.61
N LEU A 146 7.53 -12.74 3.11
CA LEU A 146 6.61 -13.53 3.95
C LEU A 146 7.34 -14.23 5.10
N ARG A 147 8.48 -14.87 4.81
CA ARG A 147 9.30 -15.51 5.87
C ARG A 147 9.81 -14.46 6.86
N HIS A 148 10.29 -13.34 6.35
CA HIS A 148 10.79 -12.24 7.17
C HIS A 148 9.70 -11.63 8.03
N ALA A 149 8.55 -11.29 7.46
CA ALA A 149 7.45 -10.64 8.15
C ALA A 149 6.84 -11.48 9.27
N VAL A 150 6.71 -12.81 9.07
CA VAL A 150 5.98 -13.67 10.01
C VAL A 150 6.90 -14.41 10.97
N HIS A 151 8.09 -14.85 10.51
CA HIS A 151 8.93 -15.78 11.27
C HIS A 151 10.27 -15.20 11.75
N SER A 152 10.83 -14.18 11.08
CA SER A 152 12.10 -13.58 11.54
C SER A 152 11.91 -12.82 12.84
N PRO A 153 12.87 -12.85 13.77
CA PRO A 153 12.87 -12.00 14.97
C PRO A 153 13.29 -10.55 14.70
N GLU A 154 13.83 -10.26 13.51
CA GLU A 154 14.43 -8.96 13.20
C GLU A 154 13.41 -7.82 13.08
N PRO A 155 12.30 -7.94 12.30
CA PRO A 155 11.40 -6.82 12.12
C PRO A 155 10.52 -6.60 13.35
N ARG A 156 10.14 -5.35 13.52
CA ARG A 156 9.16 -4.96 14.54
C ARG A 156 7.76 -5.20 14.04
N ARG A 157 6.91 -5.63 14.95
CA ARG A 157 5.47 -5.81 14.72
C ARG A 157 4.74 -5.01 15.78
N VAL A 158 4.13 -3.93 15.36
CA VAL A 158 3.49 -2.95 16.24
C VAL A 158 2.01 -2.83 15.92
N ASP A 159 1.19 -2.56 16.92
CA ASP A 159 -0.23 -2.37 16.69
C ASP A 159 -0.47 -1.15 15.80
N LEU A 160 -1.42 -1.27 14.88
CA LEU A 160 -1.73 -0.21 13.94
C LEU A 160 -2.34 0.99 14.68
N GLN A 161 -1.73 2.14 14.47
CA GLN A 161 -2.21 3.45 14.94
C GLN A 161 -2.09 4.43 13.78
N LEU A 162 -3.18 5.10 13.40
CA LEU A 162 -3.23 5.92 12.20
C LEU A 162 -2.14 6.99 12.16
N ASP A 163 -2.01 7.78 13.22
CA ASP A 163 -1.04 8.87 13.31
C ASP A 163 0.39 8.33 13.11
N ARG A 164 0.73 7.24 13.81
CA ARG A 164 2.03 6.60 13.68
C ARG A 164 2.25 6.00 12.31
N THR A 165 1.28 5.28 11.78
CA THR A 165 1.37 4.63 10.47
C THR A 165 1.56 5.66 9.36
N MET A 166 0.75 6.71 9.35
CA MET A 166 0.83 7.78 8.36
C MET A 166 2.08 8.66 8.50
N HIS A 167 2.77 8.59 9.63
CA HIS A 167 3.98 9.36 9.92
C HIS A 167 5.28 8.56 9.77
N THR A 168 5.19 7.23 9.62
CA THR A 168 6.35 6.35 9.48
C THR A 168 6.74 6.20 8.01
N ARG A 169 7.99 6.54 7.66
CA ARG A 169 8.56 6.30 6.32
C ARG A 169 8.76 4.81 6.08
N TYR A 170 8.72 4.39 4.83
CA TYR A 170 8.96 3.02 4.39
C TYR A 170 10.13 2.94 3.39
N LYS A 171 10.62 1.75 3.10
CA LYS A 171 11.62 1.45 2.07
C LYS A 171 11.01 0.50 1.05
N ILE A 172 11.37 0.70 -0.21
CA ILE A 172 10.85 -0.09 -1.35
C ILE A 172 11.88 -1.11 -1.88
N ASP A 173 13.14 -0.96 -1.50
CA ASP A 173 14.29 -1.68 -2.04
C ASP A 173 14.84 -2.75 -1.07
N SER A 174 14.15 -3.00 0.01
CA SER A 174 14.55 -3.95 1.06
C SER A 174 13.35 -4.43 1.86
N TYR A 175 13.51 -5.57 2.54
CA TYR A 175 12.49 -6.07 3.47
C TYR A 175 12.13 -5.04 4.52
N GLN A 176 10.84 -5.02 4.90
CA GLN A 176 10.35 -4.04 5.84
C GLN A 176 10.93 -4.29 7.25
N GLN A 177 11.33 -3.22 7.92
CA GLN A 177 11.87 -3.29 9.28
C GLN A 177 10.77 -3.13 10.35
N THR A 178 9.63 -2.59 9.95
CA THR A 178 8.45 -2.44 10.81
C THR A 178 7.21 -2.84 10.04
N TYR A 179 6.38 -3.66 10.67
CA TYR A 179 5.04 -4.01 10.20
C TYR A 179 4.00 -3.53 11.19
N PHE A 180 2.86 -3.08 10.67
CA PHE A 180 1.71 -2.75 11.50
C PHE A 180 0.71 -3.89 11.51
N VAL A 181 0.20 -4.19 12.70
CA VAL A 181 -0.66 -5.34 12.97
C VAL A 181 -2.05 -4.86 13.31
N ILE A 182 -3.05 -5.47 12.69
CA ILE A 182 -4.47 -5.30 13.04
C ILE A 182 -5.02 -6.55 13.73
N ASP A 183 -6.11 -6.41 14.46
CA ASP A 183 -6.82 -7.53 15.07
C ASP A 183 -7.97 -8.05 14.17
N SER A 184 -8.48 -7.20 13.28
CA SER A 184 -9.50 -7.57 12.31
C SER A 184 -9.60 -6.56 11.16
N PHE A 185 -10.17 -6.96 10.03
CA PHE A 185 -10.50 -6.02 8.95
C PHE A 185 -11.59 -5.03 9.38
N GLN A 186 -12.46 -5.40 10.32
CA GLN A 186 -13.45 -4.48 10.87
C GLN A 186 -12.77 -3.36 11.66
N GLN A 187 -11.77 -3.68 12.49
CA GLN A 187 -10.97 -2.67 13.18
C GLN A 187 -10.31 -1.70 12.19
N LEU A 188 -9.69 -2.24 11.13
CA LEU A 188 -9.07 -1.43 10.08
C LEU A 188 -10.09 -0.49 9.43
N PHE A 189 -11.27 -1.01 9.06
CA PHE A 189 -12.35 -0.21 8.47
C PHE A 189 -12.83 0.88 9.44
N ASP A 190 -13.09 0.54 10.70
CA ASP A 190 -13.59 1.49 11.70
C ASP A 190 -12.58 2.62 11.99
N MET A 191 -11.30 2.30 12.02
CA MET A 191 -10.23 3.30 12.20
C MET A 191 -10.13 4.25 11.00
N THR A 192 -10.50 3.81 9.81
CA THR A 192 -10.35 4.55 8.57
C THR A 192 -11.67 5.14 8.05
N ALA A 193 -12.80 4.81 8.67
CA ALA A 193 -14.11 5.37 8.33
C ALA A 193 -14.24 6.88 8.61
N PRO A 194 -13.63 7.44 9.69
CA PRO A 194 -13.63 8.88 9.94
C PRO A 194 -12.83 9.67 8.89
N ASP A 195 -13.06 10.98 8.87
CA ASP A 195 -12.26 11.91 8.07
C ASP A 195 -10.80 11.97 8.58
N PHE A 196 -9.84 11.83 7.68
CA PHE A 196 -8.41 11.91 8.02
C PHE A 196 -7.86 13.34 8.15
N ALA A 197 -8.62 14.36 7.80
CA ALA A 197 -8.13 15.74 7.93
C ALA A 197 -7.58 16.06 9.34
N PRO A 198 -8.24 15.66 10.45
CA PRO A 198 -7.68 15.85 11.78
C PRO A 198 -6.37 15.08 12.04
N VAL A 199 -6.18 13.92 11.40
CA VAL A 199 -4.92 13.16 11.49
C VAL A 199 -3.80 13.92 10.80
N TYR A 200 -4.03 14.39 9.56
CA TYR A 200 -3.05 15.18 8.82
C TYR A 200 -2.65 16.46 9.57
N GLU A 201 -3.61 17.13 10.19
CA GLU A 201 -3.34 18.33 11.00
C GLU A 201 -2.42 18.01 12.20
N ARG A 202 -2.67 16.90 12.91
CA ARG A 202 -1.87 16.51 14.08
C ARG A 202 -0.43 16.15 13.74
N ILE A 203 -0.20 15.48 12.59
CA ILE A 203 1.14 15.04 12.20
C ILE A 203 1.90 16.07 11.35
N ARG A 204 1.21 17.12 10.88
CA ARG A 204 1.82 18.16 10.05
C ARG A 204 2.96 18.87 10.80
N GLY A 205 4.12 18.91 10.17
CA GLY A 205 5.30 19.60 10.72
C GLY A 205 6.03 18.84 11.83
N LEU A 206 5.55 17.66 12.22
CA LEU A 206 6.33 16.79 13.11
C LEU A 206 7.46 16.11 12.32
N PRO A 207 8.60 15.81 12.98
CA PRO A 207 9.66 15.02 12.34
C PRO A 207 9.15 13.63 12.00
N GLU A 208 9.30 13.23 10.74
CA GLU A 208 8.88 11.90 10.28
C GLU A 208 9.62 10.78 11.02
N LEU A 209 8.93 9.68 11.26
CA LEU A 209 9.52 8.50 11.85
C LEU A 209 10.26 7.69 10.79
N ALA A 210 11.49 7.30 11.06
CA ALA A 210 12.22 6.37 10.20
C ALA A 210 11.54 4.99 10.20
N ALA A 211 11.74 4.21 9.11
CA ALA A 211 11.15 2.87 8.98
C ALA A 211 11.57 1.91 10.11
N ASP A 212 12.70 2.16 10.73
CA ASP A 212 13.28 1.40 11.85
C ASP A 212 13.17 2.13 13.21
N ALA A 213 12.43 3.24 13.28
CA ALA A 213 12.33 4.03 14.48
C ALA A 213 11.80 3.23 15.68
N VAL A 214 12.54 3.27 16.78
CA VAL A 214 12.07 2.80 18.08
C VAL A 214 11.26 3.94 18.69
N VAL A 215 9.95 3.85 18.58
CA VAL A 215 9.06 4.75 19.30
C VAL A 215 8.41 3.94 20.40
N PRO A 216 8.49 4.38 21.65
CA PRO A 216 7.86 3.71 22.78
C PRO A 216 6.35 3.63 22.67
#